data_5fb33b60791435e4d9518ff7583caf86
#
_entry.id   5fb33b60791435e4d9518ff7583caf86
#
_cell.length_a   1.000
_cell.length_b   1.000
_cell.length_c   1.000
_cell.angle_alpha   90.00
_cell.angle_beta   90.00
_cell.angle_gamma   90.00
#
_symmetry.space_group_name_H-M   'P 1'
#
loop_
_entity.id
_entity.type
_entity.pdbx_description
1 polymer ?
#
loop_
_entity_poly.entity_id
_entity_poly.type
_entity_poly.pdbx_seq_one_letter_code
_entity_poly.pdbx_strand_id
1 'polypeptide(L)'
;MSEPWAASMSGVPWNLEKMNSAVKQLRNRAAISFVVGTDETDDLLKLDERVFSKRPDLILHISNREDKGRYTEKFLTSLAGLKHVAALQLDLQQQQDLTLLSALNRMDFLNIRSQKPQNLDFIRHYKQLRYLSLSGKFEALEPIADCMRLDTLVLNCAIDQLDFVADLPLMEYLALDSCTLKGSLEVLADSNIRMLRLSTVRGLTNIDALGALHKLAYLHLSLPKVERLCDFSSMKDLRQLELDFMKSLKEINNLWTAQRLEVLDLKDIHTGLKAEAFGGLTEMCGLRQVDFRFIDPHKGRIAALRKRMYEAGKEQLLYENIPDEKRIPSMGLVHLSHILM
;
A
#
# COMPACT_ATOMS: atom_id res chain seq x y z
N MET A 1 10.91 22.94 -22.13
CA MET A 1 9.64 22.89 -21.35
C MET A 1 10.02 22.42 -19.97
N SER A 2 9.57 23.10 -18.91
CA SER A 2 9.79 22.63 -17.53
C SER A 2 9.08 21.29 -17.33
N GLU A 3 9.71 20.36 -16.61
CA GLU A 3 9.09 19.09 -16.26
C GLU A 3 7.77 19.32 -15.49
N PRO A 4 6.78 18.42 -15.64
CA PRO A 4 5.56 18.47 -14.84
C PRO A 4 5.88 18.41 -13.35
N TRP A 5 5.35 19.33 -12.55
CA TRP A 5 5.73 19.50 -11.14
C TRP A 5 4.56 19.42 -10.17
N ALA A 6 3.32 19.68 -10.64
CA ALA A 6 2.17 19.76 -9.76
C ALA A 6 1.62 18.38 -9.40
N ALA A 7 1.38 18.15 -8.10
CA ALA A 7 0.83 16.89 -7.59
C ALA A 7 -0.69 16.82 -7.64
N SER A 8 -1.38 17.97 -7.73
CA SER A 8 -2.83 18.05 -7.84
C SER A 8 -3.28 19.37 -8.42
N MET A 9 -4.50 19.39 -8.95
CA MET A 9 -5.17 20.60 -9.42
C MET A 9 -6.65 20.51 -9.10
N SER A 10 -7.23 21.62 -8.64
CA SER A 10 -8.68 21.76 -8.40
C SER A 10 -9.28 22.85 -9.28
N GLY A 11 -10.56 22.72 -9.64
CA GLY A 11 -11.32 23.58 -10.51
C GLY A 11 -11.74 24.91 -9.90
N VAL A 12 -12.90 25.29 -10.20
CA VAL A 12 -13.76 26.43 -9.91
C VAL A 12 -13.24 27.74 -10.54
N PRO A 13 -13.64 28.00 -11.76
CA PRO A 13 -14.23 27.06 -12.72
C PRO A 13 -13.16 26.25 -13.48
N TRP A 14 -13.54 25.12 -14.04
CA TRP A 14 -12.74 24.37 -15.01
C TRP A 14 -12.86 25.03 -16.38
N ASN A 15 -12.13 26.10 -16.64
CA ASN A 15 -12.06 26.74 -17.96
C ASN A 15 -10.99 26.10 -18.87
N LEU A 16 -10.96 26.49 -20.13
CA LEU A 16 -10.05 25.92 -21.12
C LEU A 16 -8.57 26.14 -20.78
N GLU A 17 -8.21 27.27 -20.21
CA GLU A 17 -6.83 27.59 -19.82
C GLU A 17 -6.37 26.64 -18.70
N LYS A 18 -7.21 26.40 -17.68
CA LYS A 18 -6.93 25.53 -16.58
C LYS A 18 -6.82 24.06 -17.01
N MET A 19 -7.69 23.60 -17.91
CA MET A 19 -7.60 22.26 -18.49
C MET A 19 -6.29 22.08 -19.28
N ASN A 20 -5.88 23.07 -20.04
CA ASN A 20 -4.60 23.06 -20.76
C ASN A 20 -3.40 23.05 -19.78
N SER A 21 -3.51 23.79 -18.69
CA SER A 21 -2.50 23.79 -17.62
C SER A 21 -2.42 22.43 -16.93
N ALA A 22 -3.55 21.77 -16.66
CA ALA A 22 -3.59 20.41 -16.11
C ALA A 22 -2.82 19.42 -16.97
N VAL A 23 -3.02 19.42 -18.28
CA VAL A 23 -2.30 18.54 -19.22
C VAL A 23 -0.79 18.74 -19.17
N LYS A 24 -0.33 20.01 -19.00
CA LYS A 24 1.10 20.36 -19.09
C LYS A 24 1.86 20.26 -17.75
N GLN A 25 1.20 20.59 -16.64
CA GLN A 25 1.86 20.81 -15.35
C GLN A 25 1.71 19.66 -14.38
N LEU A 26 0.66 18.84 -14.51
CA LEU A 26 0.43 17.72 -13.61
C LEU A 26 1.43 16.59 -13.89
N ARG A 27 2.13 16.12 -12.85
CA ARG A 27 2.98 14.95 -12.92
C ARG A 27 2.15 13.66 -13.09
N ASN A 28 2.80 12.55 -13.37
CA ASN A 28 2.11 11.26 -13.46
C ASN A 28 1.34 10.96 -12.16
N ARG A 29 0.16 10.35 -12.31
CA ARG A 29 -0.75 10.02 -11.18
C ARG A 29 -1.14 11.22 -10.31
N ALA A 30 -0.95 12.44 -10.76
CA ALA A 30 -1.47 13.63 -10.07
C ALA A 30 -2.99 13.65 -10.07
N ALA A 31 -3.59 14.23 -9.02
CA ALA A 31 -5.02 14.26 -8.85
C ALA A 31 -5.65 15.50 -9.48
N ILE A 32 -6.70 15.29 -10.26
CA ILE A 32 -7.69 16.31 -10.62
C ILE A 32 -8.83 16.21 -9.61
N SER A 33 -8.93 17.18 -8.72
CA SER A 33 -9.96 17.21 -7.69
C SER A 33 -11.24 17.83 -8.23
N PHE A 34 -12.30 17.04 -8.30
CA PHE A 34 -13.65 17.46 -8.65
C PHE A 34 -14.56 17.37 -7.42
N VAL A 35 -15.17 18.47 -7.04
CA VAL A 35 -15.96 18.61 -5.81
C VAL A 35 -17.43 18.80 -6.16
N VAL A 36 -18.24 17.77 -5.97
CA VAL A 36 -19.70 17.86 -6.18
C VAL A 36 -20.30 18.87 -5.21
N GLY A 37 -21.21 19.72 -5.73
CA GLY A 37 -21.75 20.88 -5.00
C GLY A 37 -20.89 22.15 -5.15
N THR A 38 -19.76 22.07 -5.85
CA THR A 38 -18.90 23.23 -6.14
C THR A 38 -18.56 23.31 -7.62
N ASP A 39 -18.14 22.18 -8.23
CA ASP A 39 -17.84 22.09 -9.66
C ASP A 39 -19.11 21.77 -10.45
N GLU A 40 -19.20 22.30 -11.67
CA GLU A 40 -20.32 22.05 -12.56
C GLU A 40 -20.22 20.65 -13.18
N THR A 41 -21.33 19.88 -13.15
CA THR A 41 -21.34 18.49 -13.68
C THR A 41 -20.93 18.45 -15.16
N ASP A 42 -21.27 19.47 -15.95
CA ASP A 42 -20.89 19.55 -17.37
C ASP A 42 -19.37 19.66 -17.57
N ASP A 43 -18.63 20.16 -16.59
CA ASP A 43 -17.17 20.24 -16.65
C ASP A 43 -16.52 18.87 -16.55
N LEU A 44 -17.20 17.87 -15.97
CA LEU A 44 -16.71 16.51 -15.91
C LEU A 44 -16.51 15.90 -17.31
N LEU A 45 -17.48 16.08 -18.20
CA LEU A 45 -17.38 15.63 -19.60
C LEU A 45 -16.28 16.38 -20.37
N LYS A 46 -16.16 17.69 -20.12
CA LYS A 46 -15.08 18.49 -20.73
C LYS A 46 -13.70 18.05 -20.26
N LEU A 47 -13.56 17.70 -18.97
CA LEU A 47 -12.32 17.15 -18.40
C LEU A 47 -11.98 15.81 -19.06
N ASP A 48 -12.96 14.93 -19.25
CA ASP A 48 -12.75 13.65 -19.92
C ASP A 48 -12.22 13.83 -21.34
N GLU A 49 -12.88 14.67 -22.15
CA GLU A 49 -12.51 14.91 -23.54
C GLU A 49 -11.19 15.67 -23.70
N ARG A 50 -10.89 16.66 -22.85
CA ARG A 50 -9.79 17.60 -23.06
C ARG A 50 -8.55 17.26 -22.27
N VAL A 51 -8.71 16.60 -21.11
CA VAL A 51 -7.61 16.28 -20.20
C VAL A 51 -7.35 14.78 -20.19
N PHE A 52 -8.32 13.97 -19.75
CA PHE A 52 -8.12 12.52 -19.60
C PHE A 52 -7.90 11.79 -20.94
N SER A 53 -8.44 12.30 -22.05
CA SER A 53 -8.12 11.77 -23.39
C SER A 53 -6.63 11.86 -23.75
N LYS A 54 -5.90 12.83 -23.18
CA LYS A 54 -4.46 13.05 -23.40
C LYS A 54 -3.60 12.54 -22.26
N ARG A 55 -4.16 12.48 -21.05
CA ARG A 55 -3.49 12.12 -19.79
C ARG A 55 -4.36 11.13 -19.01
N PRO A 56 -4.57 9.91 -19.52
CA PRO A 56 -5.34 8.87 -18.82
C PRO A 56 -4.66 8.40 -17.53
N ASP A 57 -3.39 8.75 -17.35
CA ASP A 57 -2.60 8.50 -16.12
C ASP A 57 -3.06 9.35 -14.93
N LEU A 58 -3.72 10.49 -15.16
CA LEU A 58 -4.18 11.36 -14.07
C LEU A 58 -5.36 10.74 -13.30
N ILE A 59 -5.37 10.95 -11.98
CA ILE A 59 -6.43 10.46 -11.10
C ILE A 59 -7.57 11.47 -11.06
N LEU A 60 -8.77 11.06 -11.42
CA LEU A 60 -9.98 11.81 -11.13
C LEU A 60 -10.38 11.59 -9.67
N HIS A 61 -10.20 12.57 -8.82
CA HIS A 61 -10.59 12.52 -7.42
C HIS A 61 -11.96 13.20 -7.23
N ILE A 62 -12.97 12.41 -6.91
CA ILE A 62 -14.33 12.88 -6.64
C ILE A 62 -14.57 12.95 -5.13
N SER A 63 -14.97 14.12 -4.67
CA SER A 63 -15.45 14.35 -3.31
C SER A 63 -16.78 15.10 -3.30
N ASN A 64 -17.53 15.02 -2.21
CA ASN A 64 -18.84 15.66 -2.08
C ASN A 64 -18.85 16.61 -0.89
N ARG A 65 -19.28 17.85 -1.12
CA ARG A 65 -19.48 18.88 -0.08
C ARG A 65 -20.95 19.21 0.18
N GLU A 66 -21.89 18.55 -0.51
CA GLU A 66 -23.31 18.73 -0.25
C GLU A 66 -23.71 18.17 1.10
N ASP A 67 -24.68 18.79 1.77
CA ASP A 67 -25.11 18.48 3.15
C ASP A 67 -25.51 17.02 3.37
N LYS A 68 -26.00 16.31 2.35
CA LYS A 68 -26.40 14.90 2.44
C LYS A 68 -25.29 13.92 2.11
N GLY A 69 -24.14 14.39 1.59
CA GLY A 69 -22.97 13.57 1.26
C GLY A 69 -23.21 12.45 0.26
N ARG A 70 -24.33 12.48 -0.50
CA ARG A 70 -24.66 11.51 -1.54
C ARG A 70 -24.48 12.14 -2.91
N TYR A 71 -23.94 11.33 -3.84
CA TYR A 71 -23.94 11.68 -5.25
C TYR A 71 -25.34 11.47 -5.85
N THR A 72 -25.83 12.41 -6.64
CA THR A 72 -27.11 12.25 -7.32
C THR A 72 -27.00 11.21 -8.43
N GLU A 73 -28.11 10.57 -8.80
CA GLU A 73 -28.15 9.63 -9.93
C GLU A 73 -27.68 10.31 -11.24
N LYS A 74 -28.10 11.56 -11.48
CA LYS A 74 -27.64 12.37 -12.61
C LYS A 74 -26.12 12.48 -12.63
N PHE A 75 -25.47 12.77 -11.49
CA PHE A 75 -24.03 12.85 -11.39
C PHE A 75 -23.37 11.49 -11.66
N LEU A 76 -23.86 10.41 -11.04
CA LEU A 76 -23.32 9.07 -11.27
C LEU A 76 -23.47 8.62 -12.74
N THR A 77 -24.57 8.98 -13.40
CA THR A 77 -24.75 8.75 -14.85
C THR A 77 -23.71 9.52 -15.67
N SER A 78 -23.45 10.77 -15.34
CA SER A 78 -22.41 11.55 -16.01
C SER A 78 -21.01 10.97 -15.77
N LEU A 79 -20.72 10.54 -14.54
CA LEU A 79 -19.46 9.90 -14.20
C LEU A 79 -19.28 8.57 -14.94
N ALA A 80 -20.31 7.74 -14.99
CA ALA A 80 -20.32 6.46 -15.70
C ALA A 80 -20.17 6.62 -17.23
N GLY A 81 -20.52 7.79 -17.77
CA GLY A 81 -20.39 8.13 -19.19
C GLY A 81 -18.98 8.54 -19.63
N LEU A 82 -18.02 8.66 -18.73
CA LEU A 82 -16.64 9.04 -19.07
C LEU A 82 -15.94 7.93 -19.85
N LYS A 83 -15.23 8.31 -20.90
CA LYS A 83 -14.62 7.36 -21.86
C LYS A 83 -13.11 7.21 -21.69
N HIS A 84 -12.46 8.20 -21.10
CA HIS A 84 -11.00 8.28 -21.06
C HIS A 84 -10.42 8.16 -19.66
N VAL A 85 -11.24 8.29 -18.61
CA VAL A 85 -10.80 8.11 -17.22
C VAL A 85 -10.43 6.65 -16.99
N ALA A 86 -9.18 6.42 -16.57
CA ALA A 86 -8.65 5.11 -16.21
C ALA A 86 -8.25 5.03 -14.72
N ALA A 87 -8.12 6.18 -14.05
CA ALA A 87 -7.76 6.24 -12.63
C ALA A 87 -8.79 7.09 -11.86
N LEU A 88 -9.40 6.49 -10.82
CA LEU A 88 -10.47 7.10 -10.04
C LEU A 88 -10.20 6.99 -8.54
N GLN A 89 -10.43 8.09 -7.83
CA GLN A 89 -10.57 8.11 -6.38
C GLN A 89 -11.96 8.61 -5.99
N LEU A 90 -12.66 7.88 -5.13
CA LEU A 90 -13.99 8.22 -4.63
C LEU A 90 -14.00 8.38 -3.12
N ASP A 91 -14.48 9.51 -2.64
CA ASP A 91 -14.74 9.76 -1.23
C ASP A 91 -16.25 9.66 -0.96
N LEU A 92 -16.69 8.60 -0.26
CA LEU A 92 -18.09 8.29 0.02
C LEU A 92 -18.42 8.57 1.49
N GLN A 93 -19.30 9.50 1.75
CA GLN A 93 -19.77 9.82 3.10
C GLN A 93 -20.98 8.98 3.51
N GLN A 94 -21.78 8.53 2.55
CA GLN A 94 -22.98 7.74 2.73
C GLN A 94 -22.95 6.48 1.86
N GLN A 95 -23.70 5.47 2.30
CA GLN A 95 -23.96 4.29 1.46
C GLN A 95 -24.74 4.70 0.22
N GLN A 96 -24.34 4.22 -0.95
CA GLN A 96 -25.02 4.47 -2.20
C GLN A 96 -24.83 3.34 -3.23
N ASP A 97 -25.76 3.27 -4.14
CA ASP A 97 -25.66 2.38 -5.30
C ASP A 97 -24.62 2.93 -6.29
N LEU A 98 -23.58 2.14 -6.55
CA LEU A 98 -22.53 2.44 -7.50
C LEU A 98 -22.58 1.57 -8.75
N THR A 99 -23.66 0.83 -8.98
CA THR A 99 -23.80 -0.11 -10.09
C THR A 99 -23.57 0.56 -11.45
N LEU A 100 -23.98 1.81 -11.63
CA LEU A 100 -23.73 2.57 -12.83
C LEU A 100 -22.24 2.70 -13.20
N LEU A 101 -21.35 2.71 -12.20
CA LEU A 101 -19.90 2.82 -12.41
C LEU A 101 -19.30 1.58 -13.06
N SER A 102 -20.01 0.45 -13.11
CA SER A 102 -19.60 -0.74 -13.87
C SER A 102 -19.32 -0.45 -15.35
N ALA A 103 -19.86 0.65 -15.89
CA ALA A 103 -19.61 1.11 -17.25
C ALA A 103 -18.19 1.66 -17.48
N LEU A 104 -17.44 2.01 -16.43
CA LEU A 104 -16.06 2.52 -16.52
C LEU A 104 -15.06 1.39 -16.81
N ASN A 105 -15.11 0.83 -17.99
CA ASN A 105 -14.40 -0.40 -18.37
C ASN A 105 -12.87 -0.25 -18.57
N ARG A 106 -12.35 0.97 -18.56
CA ARG A 106 -10.91 1.27 -18.71
C ARG A 106 -10.15 1.40 -17.40
N MET A 107 -10.83 1.19 -16.27
CA MET A 107 -10.28 1.41 -14.92
C MET A 107 -9.06 0.52 -14.67
N ASP A 108 -7.89 1.15 -14.46
CA ASP A 108 -6.65 0.50 -14.07
C ASP A 108 -6.24 0.82 -12.62
N PHE A 109 -6.73 1.94 -12.09
CA PHE A 109 -6.45 2.43 -10.74
C PHE A 109 -7.74 2.86 -10.04
N LEU A 110 -8.01 2.30 -8.85
CA LEU A 110 -9.18 2.65 -8.06
C LEU A 110 -8.81 2.83 -6.58
N ASN A 111 -9.20 3.96 -6.02
CA ASN A 111 -9.10 4.24 -4.58
C ASN A 111 -10.49 4.62 -4.05
N ILE A 112 -11.01 3.88 -3.09
CA ILE A 112 -12.32 4.18 -2.46
C ILE A 112 -12.13 4.41 -0.97
N ARG A 113 -12.65 5.54 -0.51
CA ARG A 113 -12.77 5.85 0.92
C ARG A 113 -14.24 5.92 1.29
N SER A 114 -14.70 5.06 2.20
CA SER A 114 -16.10 5.03 2.58
C SER A 114 -16.32 5.09 4.09
N GLN A 115 -17.17 6.02 4.52
CA GLN A 115 -17.55 6.14 5.93
C GLN A 115 -18.68 5.16 6.33
N LYS A 116 -19.46 4.67 5.36
CA LYS A 116 -20.58 3.75 5.53
C LYS A 116 -20.33 2.45 4.74
N PRO A 117 -20.94 1.33 5.16
CA PRO A 117 -20.82 0.08 4.42
C PRO A 117 -21.18 0.27 2.95
N GLN A 118 -20.27 -0.13 2.04
CA GLN A 118 -20.42 0.06 0.61
C GLN A 118 -20.32 -1.28 -0.11
N ASN A 119 -21.26 -1.53 -1.04
CA ASN A 119 -21.20 -2.67 -1.94
C ASN A 119 -20.13 -2.42 -3.03
N LEU A 120 -19.40 -3.48 -3.37
CA LEU A 120 -18.31 -3.46 -4.36
C LEU A 120 -18.63 -4.24 -5.64
N ASP A 121 -19.82 -4.75 -5.86
CA ASP A 121 -20.12 -5.60 -7.02
C ASP A 121 -19.80 -4.95 -8.37
N PHE A 122 -19.86 -3.63 -8.45
CA PHE A 122 -19.54 -2.90 -9.68
C PHE A 122 -18.09 -3.09 -10.13
N ILE A 123 -17.12 -3.38 -9.22
CA ILE A 123 -15.72 -3.60 -9.60
C ILE A 123 -15.49 -4.92 -10.34
N ARG A 124 -16.40 -5.89 -10.27
CA ARG A 124 -16.33 -7.16 -11.02
C ARG A 124 -16.17 -6.95 -12.53
N HIS A 125 -16.57 -5.78 -13.02
CA HIS A 125 -16.47 -5.39 -14.42
C HIS A 125 -15.11 -4.77 -14.80
N TYR A 126 -14.25 -4.46 -13.83
CA TYR A 126 -12.97 -3.76 -14.06
C TYR A 126 -11.83 -4.72 -14.42
N LYS A 127 -11.93 -5.30 -15.62
CA LYS A 127 -10.98 -6.34 -16.09
C LYS A 127 -9.55 -5.82 -16.32
N GLN A 128 -9.32 -4.50 -16.28
CA GLN A 128 -8.00 -3.88 -16.42
C GLN A 128 -7.42 -3.38 -15.10
N LEU A 129 -8.16 -3.53 -14.00
CA LEU A 129 -7.77 -2.99 -12.69
C LEU A 129 -6.48 -3.63 -12.21
N ARG A 130 -5.46 -2.79 -11.97
CA ARG A 130 -4.15 -3.19 -11.48
C ARG A 130 -3.91 -2.77 -10.02
N TYR A 131 -4.42 -1.61 -9.65
CA TYR A 131 -4.30 -1.07 -8.30
C TYR A 131 -5.67 -0.86 -7.69
N LEU A 132 -5.87 -1.40 -6.47
CA LEU A 132 -7.05 -1.16 -5.66
C LEU A 132 -6.66 -0.77 -4.24
N SER A 133 -7.18 0.36 -3.78
CA SER A 133 -7.07 0.79 -2.38
C SER A 133 -8.46 0.99 -1.79
N LEU A 134 -8.74 0.33 -0.68
CA LEU A 134 -10.02 0.40 0.03
C LEU A 134 -9.81 0.89 1.46
N SER A 135 -10.44 2.00 1.83
CA SER A 135 -10.33 2.58 3.17
C SER A 135 -11.73 2.82 3.75
N GLY A 136 -11.98 2.31 4.96
CA GLY A 136 -13.23 2.54 5.70
C GLY A 136 -14.12 1.32 5.81
N LYS A 137 -15.36 1.36 5.31
CA LYS A 137 -16.36 0.30 5.52
C LYS A 137 -16.88 -0.25 4.21
N PHE A 138 -16.86 -1.58 4.08
CA PHE A 138 -17.35 -2.32 2.91
C PHE A 138 -18.20 -3.50 3.38
N GLU A 139 -19.17 -3.90 2.56
CA GLU A 139 -20.09 -5.01 2.90
C GLU A 139 -19.40 -6.35 2.71
N ALA A 140 -18.69 -6.51 1.60
CA ALA A 140 -17.99 -7.72 1.20
C ALA A 140 -16.77 -7.39 0.34
N LEU A 141 -15.73 -8.23 0.39
CA LEU A 141 -14.51 -8.07 -0.40
C LEU A 141 -14.37 -9.11 -1.52
N GLU A 142 -15.23 -10.12 -1.58
CA GLU A 142 -15.24 -11.18 -2.59
C GLU A 142 -15.30 -10.66 -4.04
N PRO A 143 -15.95 -9.50 -4.35
CA PRO A 143 -15.91 -8.94 -5.69
C PRO A 143 -14.52 -8.68 -6.24
N ILE A 144 -13.51 -8.54 -5.36
CA ILE A 144 -12.11 -8.33 -5.75
C ILE A 144 -11.56 -9.54 -6.54
N ALA A 145 -12.01 -10.76 -6.25
CA ALA A 145 -11.59 -11.98 -6.95
C ALA A 145 -11.78 -11.90 -8.48
N ASP A 146 -12.74 -11.09 -8.96
CA ASP A 146 -12.99 -10.91 -10.39
C ASP A 146 -12.01 -9.94 -11.09
N CYS A 147 -11.16 -9.26 -10.32
CA CYS A 147 -10.18 -8.31 -10.83
C CYS A 147 -8.87 -9.04 -11.22
N MET A 148 -8.92 -9.88 -12.23
CA MET A 148 -7.85 -10.82 -12.60
C MET A 148 -6.50 -10.17 -12.99
N ARG A 149 -6.45 -8.87 -13.20
CA ARG A 149 -5.21 -8.13 -13.48
C ARG A 149 -4.67 -7.36 -12.29
N LEU A 150 -5.32 -7.50 -11.13
CA LEU A 150 -4.91 -6.81 -9.91
C LEU A 150 -3.53 -7.31 -9.47
N ASP A 151 -2.57 -6.40 -9.40
CA ASP A 151 -1.20 -6.67 -8.93
C ASP A 151 -0.92 -6.02 -7.56
N THR A 152 -1.69 -4.99 -7.20
CA THR A 152 -1.49 -4.23 -5.96
C THR A 152 -2.81 -3.99 -5.23
N LEU A 153 -2.89 -4.46 -3.98
CA LEU A 153 -4.06 -4.31 -3.12
C LEU A 153 -3.67 -3.70 -1.77
N VAL A 154 -4.35 -2.61 -1.41
CA VAL A 154 -4.17 -1.93 -0.12
C VAL A 154 -5.51 -1.90 0.62
N LEU A 155 -5.59 -2.54 1.77
CA LEU A 155 -6.80 -2.64 2.59
C LEU A 155 -6.62 -1.93 3.94
N ASN A 156 -7.48 -0.94 4.18
CA ASN A 156 -7.62 -0.23 5.44
C ASN A 156 -9.09 -0.31 5.89
N CYS A 157 -9.58 -1.52 6.15
CA CYS A 157 -10.97 -1.81 6.45
C CYS A 157 -11.10 -3.07 7.33
N ALA A 158 -12.32 -3.43 7.70
CA ALA A 158 -12.57 -4.73 8.30
C ALA A 158 -12.51 -5.82 7.21
N ILE A 159 -11.82 -6.92 7.52
CA ILE A 159 -11.56 -8.04 6.62
C ILE A 159 -12.04 -9.30 7.32
N ASP A 160 -13.05 -9.94 6.79
CA ASP A 160 -13.56 -11.19 7.34
C ASP A 160 -12.69 -12.37 6.90
N GLN A 161 -12.34 -12.44 5.61
CA GLN A 161 -11.50 -13.49 5.02
C GLN A 161 -10.64 -12.92 3.89
N LEU A 162 -9.53 -13.61 3.56
CA LEU A 162 -8.59 -13.24 2.50
C LEU A 162 -8.52 -14.27 1.36
N ASP A 163 -9.44 -15.24 1.34
CA ASP A 163 -9.42 -16.35 0.37
C ASP A 163 -9.39 -15.85 -1.08
N PHE A 164 -10.11 -14.77 -1.37
CA PHE A 164 -10.13 -14.15 -2.70
C PHE A 164 -8.74 -13.74 -3.23
N VAL A 165 -7.75 -13.59 -2.34
CA VAL A 165 -6.38 -13.21 -2.76
C VAL A 165 -5.69 -14.36 -3.49
N ALA A 166 -5.99 -15.61 -3.14
CA ALA A 166 -5.44 -16.79 -3.82
C ALA A 166 -5.93 -16.89 -5.27
N ASP A 167 -7.13 -16.36 -5.58
CA ASP A 167 -7.72 -16.35 -6.92
C ASP A 167 -7.12 -15.29 -7.86
N LEU A 168 -6.25 -14.40 -7.34
CA LEU A 168 -5.66 -13.30 -8.10
C LEU A 168 -4.29 -13.68 -8.68
N PRO A 169 -4.20 -14.05 -9.98
CA PRO A 169 -3.00 -14.64 -10.54
C PRO A 169 -1.80 -13.70 -10.64
N LEU A 170 -2.06 -12.39 -10.70
CA LEU A 170 -1.02 -11.37 -10.85
C LEU A 170 -0.73 -10.60 -9.56
N MET A 171 -1.36 -10.99 -8.44
CA MET A 171 -1.18 -10.31 -7.16
C MET A 171 0.27 -10.38 -6.69
N GLU A 172 0.91 -9.23 -6.59
CA GLU A 172 2.31 -9.09 -6.20
C GLU A 172 2.46 -8.40 -4.84
N TYR A 173 1.70 -7.33 -4.61
CA TYR A 173 1.79 -6.50 -3.41
C TYR A 173 0.47 -6.48 -2.63
N LEU A 174 0.50 -6.93 -1.38
CA LEU A 174 -0.62 -6.81 -0.44
C LEU A 174 -0.21 -5.94 0.76
N ALA A 175 -0.99 -4.91 1.06
CA ALA A 175 -0.89 -4.14 2.29
C ALA A 175 -2.18 -4.24 3.11
N LEU A 176 -2.06 -4.63 4.37
CA LEU A 176 -3.10 -4.59 5.39
C LEU A 176 -2.71 -3.53 6.41
N ASP A 177 -3.31 -2.33 6.28
CA ASP A 177 -2.96 -1.17 7.11
C ASP A 177 -4.14 -0.74 7.99
N SER A 178 -3.92 -0.58 9.30
CA SER A 178 -4.93 -0.10 10.26
C SER A 178 -6.29 -0.81 10.17
N CYS A 179 -6.25 -2.11 9.87
CA CYS A 179 -7.41 -2.94 9.61
C CYS A 179 -7.75 -3.88 10.79
N THR A 180 -8.88 -4.57 10.69
CA THR A 180 -9.23 -5.68 11.56
C THR A 180 -9.33 -6.94 10.72
N LEU A 181 -8.53 -7.95 11.00
CA LEU A 181 -8.57 -9.24 10.33
C LEU A 181 -9.21 -10.28 11.26
N LYS A 182 -10.26 -10.96 10.79
CA LYS A 182 -10.91 -12.08 11.50
C LYS A 182 -10.42 -13.44 10.98
N GLY A 183 -10.13 -13.53 9.68
CA GLY A 183 -9.64 -14.75 9.05
C GLY A 183 -8.17 -15.05 9.34
N SER A 184 -7.70 -16.19 8.84
CA SER A 184 -6.31 -16.62 8.94
C SER A 184 -5.45 -16.04 7.81
N LEU A 185 -4.14 -15.82 8.09
CA LEU A 185 -3.14 -15.52 7.07
C LEU A 185 -2.70 -16.78 6.29
N GLU A 186 -3.07 -17.98 6.73
CA GLU A 186 -2.70 -19.25 6.09
C GLU A 186 -3.15 -19.32 4.63
N VAL A 187 -4.31 -18.74 4.33
CA VAL A 187 -4.86 -18.68 2.96
C VAL A 187 -3.94 -17.97 1.96
N LEU A 188 -3.02 -17.15 2.45
CA LEU A 188 -2.04 -16.46 1.60
C LEU A 188 -0.93 -17.38 1.09
N ALA A 189 -0.75 -18.58 1.66
CA ALA A 189 0.29 -19.52 1.24
C ALA A 189 0.16 -19.95 -0.23
N ASP A 190 -1.07 -20.04 -0.73
CA ASP A 190 -1.39 -20.41 -2.11
C ASP A 190 -1.34 -19.21 -3.08
N SER A 191 -1.13 -18.01 -2.56
CA SER A 191 -1.09 -16.78 -3.37
C SER A 191 0.25 -16.58 -4.10
N ASN A 192 0.27 -15.60 -5.02
CA ASN A 192 1.48 -15.18 -5.74
C ASN A 192 2.16 -13.96 -5.10
N ILE A 193 1.77 -13.59 -3.88
CA ILE A 193 2.30 -12.41 -3.20
C ILE A 193 3.81 -12.51 -3.03
N ARG A 194 4.50 -11.47 -3.47
CA ARG A 194 5.95 -11.29 -3.30
C ARG A 194 6.30 -10.20 -2.29
N MET A 195 5.36 -9.29 -2.04
CA MET A 195 5.54 -8.19 -1.10
C MET A 195 4.33 -8.10 -0.19
N LEU A 196 4.57 -8.18 1.13
CA LEU A 196 3.54 -8.11 2.15
C LEU A 196 3.86 -7.01 3.16
N ARG A 197 2.88 -6.15 3.40
CA ARG A 197 2.91 -5.16 4.47
C ARG A 197 1.77 -5.42 5.45
N LEU A 198 2.10 -5.62 6.71
CA LEU A 198 1.16 -5.74 7.82
C LEU A 198 1.42 -4.62 8.82
N SER A 199 0.52 -3.64 8.90
CA SER A 199 0.67 -2.49 9.79
C SER A 199 -0.59 -2.27 10.61
N THR A 200 -0.47 -2.32 11.93
CA THR A 200 -1.57 -2.09 12.86
C THR A 200 -2.80 -2.98 12.59
N VAL A 201 -2.56 -4.28 12.33
CA VAL A 201 -3.62 -5.26 12.08
C VAL A 201 -4.21 -5.72 13.42
N ARG A 202 -5.44 -5.32 13.70
CA ARG A 202 -6.15 -5.68 14.93
C ARG A 202 -6.56 -7.16 14.90
N GLY A 203 -6.40 -7.83 16.03
CA GLY A 203 -6.68 -9.27 16.15
C GLY A 203 -5.47 -10.16 15.84
N LEU A 204 -4.45 -9.63 15.17
CA LEU A 204 -3.26 -10.39 14.82
C LEU A 204 -2.24 -10.36 15.96
N THR A 205 -2.07 -11.50 16.64
CA THR A 205 -1.09 -11.70 17.72
C THR A 205 -0.10 -12.83 17.40
N ASN A 206 -0.44 -13.72 16.47
CA ASN A 206 0.39 -14.78 15.95
C ASN A 206 0.57 -14.60 14.43
N ILE A 207 1.81 -14.77 13.97
CA ILE A 207 2.19 -14.62 12.56
C ILE A 207 2.93 -15.87 12.04
N ASP A 208 2.81 -17.02 12.70
CA ASP A 208 3.48 -18.26 12.31
C ASP A 208 3.13 -18.69 10.88
N ALA A 209 1.88 -18.42 10.44
CA ALA A 209 1.42 -18.69 9.09
C ALA A 209 2.25 -18.01 7.99
N LEU A 210 2.90 -16.87 8.28
CA LEU A 210 3.77 -16.19 7.31
C LEU A 210 4.94 -17.06 6.87
N GLY A 211 5.41 -17.96 7.73
CA GLY A 211 6.48 -18.91 7.38
C GLY A 211 6.18 -19.78 6.15
N ALA A 212 4.92 -19.95 5.77
CA ALA A 212 4.51 -20.69 4.57
C ALA A 212 4.59 -19.87 3.27
N LEU A 213 4.84 -18.55 3.32
CA LEU A 213 4.87 -17.67 2.16
C LEU A 213 6.22 -17.75 1.43
N HIS A 214 6.48 -18.86 0.74
CA HIS A 214 7.79 -19.17 0.14
C HIS A 214 8.25 -18.19 -0.95
N LYS A 215 7.30 -17.54 -1.65
CA LYS A 215 7.56 -16.59 -2.74
C LYS A 215 7.85 -15.16 -2.26
N LEU A 216 7.71 -14.91 -0.94
CA LEU A 216 7.82 -13.57 -0.39
C LEU A 216 9.26 -13.07 -0.47
N ALA A 217 9.46 -11.90 -1.11
CA ALA A 217 10.74 -11.23 -1.24
C ALA A 217 10.88 -10.04 -0.28
N TYR A 218 9.75 -9.42 0.08
CA TYR A 218 9.66 -8.28 0.96
C TYR A 218 8.60 -8.49 2.04
N LEU A 219 8.95 -8.22 3.29
CA LEU A 219 8.03 -8.25 4.42
C LEU A 219 8.22 -7.01 5.29
N HIS A 220 7.13 -6.28 5.51
CA HIS A 220 7.06 -5.20 6.50
C HIS A 220 6.08 -5.58 7.61
N LEU A 221 6.54 -5.55 8.85
CA LEU A 221 5.74 -5.84 10.04
C LEU A 221 5.75 -4.63 10.98
N SER A 222 4.57 -4.08 11.25
CA SER A 222 4.33 -3.06 12.27
C SER A 222 3.16 -3.53 13.17
N LEU A 223 3.45 -4.52 14.04
CA LEU A 223 2.48 -5.30 14.78
C LEU A 223 2.75 -5.23 16.29
N PRO A 224 2.17 -4.24 16.99
CA PRO A 224 2.51 -3.95 18.39
C PRO A 224 2.13 -5.05 19.39
N LYS A 225 1.31 -6.04 19.01
CA LYS A 225 0.84 -7.13 19.89
C LYS A 225 1.53 -8.46 19.64
N VAL A 226 2.36 -8.56 18.60
CA VAL A 226 3.11 -9.78 18.29
C VAL A 226 4.30 -9.92 19.24
N GLU A 227 4.41 -11.07 19.90
CA GLU A 227 5.45 -11.34 20.90
C GLU A 227 6.65 -12.10 20.33
N ARG A 228 6.48 -12.83 19.22
CA ARG A 228 7.54 -13.57 18.52
C ARG A 228 7.38 -13.51 17.01
N LEU A 229 8.49 -13.61 16.30
CA LEU A 229 8.51 -13.70 14.85
C LEU A 229 8.20 -15.14 14.39
N CYS A 230 7.67 -15.30 13.15
CA CYS A 230 7.58 -16.62 12.52
C CYS A 230 8.97 -17.18 12.20
N ASP A 231 9.04 -18.45 11.86
CA ASP A 231 10.25 -19.06 11.30
C ASP A 231 10.39 -18.66 9.83
N PHE A 232 11.52 -18.04 9.45
CA PHE A 232 11.82 -17.59 8.09
C PHE A 232 12.61 -18.65 7.29
N SER A 233 12.92 -19.82 7.83
CA SER A 233 13.81 -20.82 7.20
C SER A 233 13.30 -21.30 5.84
N SER A 234 11.98 -21.35 5.65
CA SER A 234 11.33 -21.75 4.40
C SER A 234 11.18 -20.63 3.39
N MET A 235 11.33 -19.36 3.79
CA MET A 235 11.14 -18.17 2.94
C MET A 235 12.39 -17.90 2.12
N LYS A 236 12.66 -18.75 1.13
CA LYS A 236 13.92 -18.73 0.34
C LYS A 236 14.11 -17.48 -0.50
N ASP A 237 13.03 -16.77 -0.80
CA ASP A 237 13.08 -15.55 -1.62
C ASP A 237 13.13 -14.27 -0.80
N LEU A 238 12.99 -14.35 0.54
CA LEU A 238 13.00 -13.16 1.40
C LEU A 238 14.36 -12.43 1.34
N ARG A 239 14.35 -11.18 0.88
CA ARG A 239 15.52 -10.32 0.73
C ARG A 239 15.47 -9.10 1.62
N GLN A 240 14.28 -8.60 1.91
CA GLN A 240 14.12 -7.41 2.73
C GLN A 240 13.07 -7.62 3.81
N LEU A 241 13.43 -7.30 5.05
CA LEU A 241 12.56 -7.33 6.22
C LEU A 241 12.61 -5.97 6.93
N GLU A 242 11.45 -5.40 7.15
CA GLU A 242 11.27 -4.17 7.92
C GLU A 242 10.43 -4.48 9.16
N LEU A 243 11.00 -4.32 10.34
CA LEU A 243 10.31 -4.44 11.62
C LEU A 243 10.14 -3.03 12.22
N ASP A 244 8.90 -2.60 12.35
CA ASP A 244 8.55 -1.29 12.87
C ASP A 244 7.51 -1.41 13.98
N PHE A 245 7.60 -0.59 15.01
CA PHE A 245 6.62 -0.53 16.09
C PHE A 245 6.23 -1.90 16.70
N MET A 246 7.22 -2.81 16.86
CA MET A 246 7.04 -4.15 17.44
C MET A 246 7.13 -4.09 18.97
N LYS A 247 6.15 -3.45 19.62
CA LYS A 247 6.18 -3.08 21.06
C LYS A 247 6.08 -4.24 22.03
N SER A 248 5.55 -5.38 21.62
CA SER A 248 5.44 -6.58 22.47
C SER A 248 6.44 -7.67 22.13
N LEU A 249 7.33 -7.45 21.15
CA LEU A 249 8.27 -8.47 20.69
C LEU A 249 9.24 -8.87 21.81
N LYS A 250 9.16 -10.11 22.29
CA LYS A 250 9.99 -10.68 23.36
C LYS A 250 11.07 -11.61 22.81
N GLU A 251 10.78 -12.29 21.70
CA GLU A 251 11.64 -13.30 21.10
C GLU A 251 11.96 -12.92 19.65
N ILE A 252 13.26 -12.80 19.36
CA ILE A 252 13.75 -12.41 18.03
C ILE A 252 14.56 -13.53 17.35
N ASN A 253 14.75 -14.67 18.00
CA ASN A 253 15.65 -15.73 17.53
C ASN A 253 15.29 -16.24 16.13
N ASN A 254 14.00 -16.29 15.80
CA ASN A 254 13.54 -16.69 14.47
C ASN A 254 14.04 -15.77 13.35
N LEU A 255 14.41 -14.52 13.64
CA LEU A 255 14.99 -13.61 12.64
C LEU A 255 16.25 -14.21 12.02
N TRP A 256 17.05 -14.95 12.80
CA TRP A 256 18.33 -15.52 12.36
C TRP A 256 18.16 -16.71 11.41
N THR A 257 16.93 -17.20 11.23
CA THR A 257 16.62 -18.23 10.23
C THR A 257 16.48 -17.66 8.81
N ALA A 258 16.36 -16.33 8.65
CA ALA A 258 16.26 -15.63 7.36
C ALA A 258 17.62 -15.56 6.63
N GLN A 259 18.16 -16.69 6.19
CA GLN A 259 19.54 -16.82 5.71
C GLN A 259 19.85 -16.04 4.42
N ARG A 260 18.83 -15.68 3.64
CA ARG A 260 18.99 -14.93 2.38
C ARG A 260 18.63 -13.47 2.50
N LEU A 261 18.40 -12.98 3.72
CA LEU A 261 18.06 -11.58 3.96
C LEU A 261 19.24 -10.68 3.58
N GLU A 262 18.98 -9.67 2.76
CA GLU A 262 19.96 -8.69 2.32
C GLU A 262 19.81 -7.35 3.02
N VAL A 263 18.57 -6.98 3.36
CA VAL A 263 18.25 -5.71 4.01
C VAL A 263 17.40 -5.96 5.26
N LEU A 264 17.84 -5.40 6.38
CA LEU A 264 17.09 -5.42 7.64
C LEU A 264 16.94 -4.00 8.17
N ASP A 265 15.70 -3.59 8.38
CA ASP A 265 15.35 -2.31 9.00
C ASP A 265 14.64 -2.57 10.34
N LEU A 266 15.16 -1.97 11.41
CA LEU A 266 14.67 -2.13 12.78
C LEU A 266 14.30 -0.77 13.35
N LYS A 267 12.99 -0.53 13.53
CA LYS A 267 12.46 0.70 14.10
C LYS A 267 11.57 0.39 15.29
N ASP A 268 11.72 1.12 16.35
CA ASP A 268 10.82 1.14 17.50
C ASP A 268 10.48 -0.28 18.03
N ILE A 269 11.51 -1.09 18.25
CA ILE A 269 11.42 -2.47 18.76
C ILE A 269 11.35 -2.44 20.29
N HIS A 270 10.63 -3.40 20.88
CA HIS A 270 10.47 -3.54 22.34
C HIS A 270 11.79 -3.39 23.09
N THR A 271 11.85 -2.52 24.07
CA THR A 271 13.07 -2.15 24.80
C THR A 271 13.58 -3.25 25.74
N GLY A 272 12.75 -4.26 26.03
CA GLY A 272 13.15 -5.46 26.76
C GLY A 272 14.14 -6.34 26.02
N LEU A 273 14.15 -6.28 24.67
CA LEU A 273 15.17 -6.94 23.85
C LEU A 273 16.48 -6.14 23.94
N LYS A 274 17.42 -6.60 24.76
CA LYS A 274 18.73 -5.97 24.91
C LYS A 274 19.62 -6.21 23.68
N ALA A 275 20.75 -5.52 23.60
CA ALA A 275 21.68 -5.64 22.47
C ALA A 275 22.19 -7.09 22.27
N GLU A 276 22.23 -7.89 23.34
CA GLU A 276 22.64 -9.30 23.31
C GLU A 276 21.69 -10.15 22.47
N ALA A 277 20.39 -9.86 22.48
CA ALA A 277 19.39 -10.58 21.68
C ALA A 277 19.62 -10.44 20.15
N PHE A 278 20.38 -9.43 19.74
CA PHE A 278 20.70 -9.17 18.34
C PHE A 278 22.06 -9.75 17.91
N GLY A 279 22.60 -10.70 18.68
CA GLY A 279 23.89 -11.35 18.37
C GLY A 279 23.94 -11.97 16.98
N GLY A 280 22.85 -12.57 16.51
CA GLY A 280 22.76 -13.17 15.19
C GLY A 280 22.97 -12.21 13.99
N LEU A 281 22.87 -10.89 14.18
CA LEU A 281 23.18 -9.91 13.13
C LEU A 281 24.59 -10.11 12.55
N THR A 282 25.54 -10.47 13.40
CA THR A 282 26.93 -10.67 12.97
C THR A 282 27.18 -12.01 12.28
N GLU A 283 26.21 -12.92 12.32
CA GLU A 283 26.29 -14.26 11.71
C GLU A 283 25.60 -14.33 10.35
N MET A 284 24.74 -13.33 10.02
CA MET A 284 24.00 -13.29 8.76
C MET A 284 24.95 -12.97 7.58
N CYS A 285 25.29 -13.98 6.78
CA CYS A 285 26.24 -13.84 5.67
C CYS A 285 25.64 -13.13 4.45
N GLY A 286 24.31 -13.18 4.27
CA GLY A 286 23.60 -12.53 3.16
C GLY A 286 23.38 -11.02 3.35
N LEU A 287 23.54 -10.51 4.57
CA LEU A 287 23.19 -9.13 4.90
C LEU A 287 24.11 -8.12 4.21
N ARG A 288 23.53 -7.14 3.56
CA ARG A 288 24.19 -6.05 2.81
C ARG A 288 23.93 -4.69 3.40
N GLN A 289 22.78 -4.54 4.07
CA GLN A 289 22.38 -3.28 4.70
C GLN A 289 21.58 -3.57 5.96
N VAL A 290 21.91 -2.87 7.05
CA VAL A 290 21.14 -2.87 8.28
C VAL A 290 20.94 -1.45 8.78
N ASP A 291 19.68 -1.11 9.10
CA ASP A 291 19.32 0.15 9.73
C ASP A 291 18.65 -0.11 11.08
N PHE A 292 19.30 0.32 12.14
CA PHE A 292 18.74 0.30 13.50
C PHE A 292 18.85 1.68 14.18
N ARG A 293 19.03 2.76 13.41
CA ARG A 293 19.18 4.12 13.94
C ARG A 293 17.99 4.58 14.79
N PHE A 294 16.83 3.99 14.53
CA PHE A 294 15.57 4.32 15.20
C PHE A 294 15.01 3.15 16.03
N ILE A 295 15.86 2.20 16.45
CA ILE A 295 15.42 1.01 17.18
C ILE A 295 14.85 1.33 18.57
N ASP A 296 15.40 2.37 19.21
CA ASP A 296 14.87 2.92 20.46
C ASP A 296 15.22 4.41 20.64
N PRO A 297 14.43 5.15 21.43
CA PRO A 297 14.66 6.58 21.67
C PRO A 297 15.85 6.86 22.59
N HIS A 298 16.30 5.90 23.40
CA HIS A 298 17.32 6.11 24.44
C HIS A 298 18.76 5.94 23.94
N LYS A 299 18.97 5.50 22.72
CA LYS A 299 20.26 5.35 22.02
C LYS A 299 21.28 4.39 22.65
N GLY A 300 21.07 3.88 23.86
CA GLY A 300 22.00 2.96 24.54
C GLY A 300 22.19 1.66 23.78
N ARG A 301 21.10 1.05 23.34
CA ARG A 301 21.09 -0.17 22.53
C ARG A 301 21.74 0.06 21.16
N ILE A 302 21.51 1.22 20.55
CA ILE A 302 22.15 1.60 19.28
C ILE A 302 23.68 1.59 19.40
N ALA A 303 24.22 2.20 20.44
CA ALA A 303 25.66 2.22 20.67
C ALA A 303 26.24 0.81 20.84
N ALA A 304 25.55 -0.04 21.61
CA ALA A 304 25.97 -1.43 21.81
C ALA A 304 25.92 -2.26 20.52
N LEU A 305 24.89 -2.07 19.69
CA LEU A 305 24.78 -2.74 18.38
C LEU A 305 25.87 -2.28 17.41
N ARG A 306 26.12 -0.98 17.33
CA ARG A 306 27.23 -0.44 16.53
C ARG A 306 28.56 -1.04 16.95
N LYS A 307 28.85 -1.06 18.27
CA LYS A 307 30.07 -1.66 18.78
C LYS A 307 30.24 -3.11 18.32
N ARG A 308 29.18 -3.94 18.42
CA ARG A 308 29.20 -5.31 17.94
C ARG A 308 29.50 -5.42 16.43
N MET A 309 28.87 -4.58 15.61
CA MET A 309 29.12 -4.60 14.17
C MET A 309 30.56 -4.23 13.85
N TYR A 310 31.17 -3.25 14.56
CA TYR A 310 32.56 -2.89 14.44
C TYR A 310 33.49 -4.04 14.88
N GLU A 311 33.24 -4.67 16.03
CA GLU A 311 34.02 -5.78 16.55
C GLU A 311 33.98 -7.01 15.62
N ALA A 312 32.88 -7.17 14.88
CA ALA A 312 32.71 -8.23 13.86
C ALA A 312 33.27 -7.85 12.48
N GLY A 313 33.81 -6.64 12.28
CA GLY A 313 34.28 -6.14 10.98
C GLY A 313 33.17 -5.97 9.94
N LYS A 314 31.94 -5.62 10.41
CA LYS A 314 30.73 -5.49 9.57
C LYS A 314 30.15 -4.06 9.60
N GLU A 315 30.93 -3.08 10.01
CA GLU A 315 30.50 -1.65 10.07
C GLU A 315 30.07 -1.08 8.72
N GLN A 316 30.60 -1.60 7.61
CA GLN A 316 30.24 -1.22 6.24
C GLN A 316 28.78 -1.58 5.87
N LEU A 317 28.13 -2.45 6.63
CA LEU A 317 26.72 -2.81 6.43
C LEU A 317 25.76 -1.84 7.12
N LEU A 318 26.26 -0.99 8.02
CA LEU A 318 25.44 0.00 8.70
C LEU A 318 24.95 1.06 7.71
N TYR A 319 23.65 1.32 7.70
CA TYR A 319 23.03 2.27 6.78
C TYR A 319 23.74 3.63 6.72
N GLU A 320 24.16 4.18 7.88
CA GLU A 320 24.87 5.42 7.96
C GLU A 320 26.27 5.42 7.32
N ASN A 321 26.87 4.26 7.15
CA ASN A 321 28.19 4.08 6.54
C ASN A 321 28.12 3.77 5.04
N ILE A 322 26.89 3.48 4.53
CA ILE A 322 26.69 3.20 3.10
C ILE A 322 26.47 4.52 2.36
N PRO A 323 27.26 4.83 1.31
CA PRO A 323 27.05 5.98 0.45
C PRO A 323 25.61 6.00 -0.12
N ASP A 324 25.02 7.19 -0.24
CA ASP A 324 23.59 7.34 -0.61
C ASP A 324 23.23 6.61 -1.91
N GLU A 325 24.11 6.67 -2.90
CA GLU A 325 23.94 6.02 -4.20
C GLU A 325 24.03 4.48 -4.16
N LYS A 326 24.51 3.90 -3.06
CA LYS A 326 24.61 2.45 -2.83
C LYS A 326 23.57 1.91 -1.87
N ARG A 327 22.79 2.78 -1.23
CA ARG A 327 21.73 2.36 -0.33
C ARG A 327 20.64 1.62 -1.07
N ILE A 328 20.21 0.51 -0.51
CA ILE A 328 19.13 -0.31 -1.07
C ILE A 328 17.81 0.29 -0.55
N PRO A 329 16.95 0.80 -1.43
CA PRO A 329 15.67 1.37 -1.01
C PRO A 329 14.68 0.28 -0.57
N SER A 330 13.63 0.67 0.15
CA SER A 330 12.52 -0.23 0.47
C SER A 330 11.85 -0.74 -0.80
N MET A 331 11.77 -2.06 -0.97
CA MET A 331 11.10 -2.69 -2.11
C MET A 331 9.63 -2.27 -2.19
N GLY A 332 8.94 -2.19 -1.03
CA GLY A 332 7.56 -1.75 -0.98
C GLY A 332 7.38 -0.30 -1.44
N LEU A 333 8.29 0.62 -1.05
CA LEU A 333 8.25 2.01 -1.50
C LEU A 333 8.56 2.14 -2.99
N VAL A 334 9.52 1.38 -3.50
CA VAL A 334 9.84 1.35 -4.95
C VAL A 334 8.64 0.88 -5.74
N HIS A 335 8.01 -0.24 -5.33
CA HIS A 335 6.81 -0.76 -6.00
C HIS A 335 5.69 0.27 -6.04
N LEU A 336 5.35 0.87 -4.90
CA LEU A 336 4.29 1.88 -4.83
C LEU A 336 4.64 3.15 -5.62
N SER A 337 5.92 3.55 -5.66
CA SER A 337 6.33 4.72 -6.45
C SER A 337 6.09 4.53 -7.94
N HIS A 338 6.32 3.33 -8.48
CA HIS A 338 6.01 3.02 -9.90
C HIS A 338 4.53 3.09 -10.24
N ILE A 339 3.65 2.93 -9.26
CA ILE A 339 2.21 2.97 -9.44
C ILE A 339 1.64 4.38 -9.20
N LEU A 340 2.20 5.10 -8.22
CA LEU A 340 1.66 6.37 -7.71
C LEU A 340 2.41 7.60 -8.25
N MET A 341 3.48 7.42 -8.99
CA MET A 341 4.29 8.47 -9.62
C MET A 341 4.45 8.20 -11.11
#